data_313bc4603c7bd5f901b514b3d5a035e5
#
_entry.id   313bc4603c7bd5f901b514b3d5a035e5
#
_cell.length_a   1.000
_cell.length_b   1.000
_cell.length_c   1.000
_cell.angle_alpha   90.00
_cell.angle_beta   90.00
_cell.angle_gamma   90.00
#
_symmetry.space_group_name_H-M   'P 1'
#
loop_
_entity.id
_entity.type
_entity.pdbx_description
1 polymer ?
#
loop_
_entity_poly.entity_id
_entity_poly.type
_entity_poly.pdbx_seq_one_letter_code
_entity_poly.pdbx_strand_id
1 'polypeptide(L)'
;MLIELDGVGMVYASSSGPVEALDGISFGVARGELVALVGPSGCGKSTLLRVVAGLRPPSRGHARVDGTEVTRPLPAVGMVFQAPVLLRWRRLLDNVLLPVDLASRRREDYRARALELLRTTGLGEFADKYPRELSGGMQQRASLCRALILDPPILLMDEPFGALDAMTRDEMNLELLRVWGETAGPAERRKTVVFVTHSIPEAVFLADRVVVMTPRPGRVARVFDVPLPRPRTMAHRADPAFGRLALEIYETLNARPPGPRAPS
;
A
#
# COMPACT_ATOMS: atom_id res chain seq x y z
N MET A 1 -7.86 -17.22 1.08
CA MET A 1 -7.17 -15.92 1.13
C MET A 1 -6.40 -15.69 -0.16
N LEU A 2 -6.15 -14.43 -0.58
CA LEU A 2 -5.27 -14.14 -1.72
C LEU A 2 -3.83 -13.90 -1.27
N ILE A 3 -3.65 -13.18 -0.17
CA ILE A 3 -2.34 -12.99 0.47
C ILE A 3 -2.42 -13.67 1.83
N GLU A 4 -1.43 -14.49 2.17
CA GLU A 4 -1.34 -15.19 3.44
C GLU A 4 0.04 -14.97 4.05
N LEU A 5 0.07 -14.54 5.30
CA LEU A 5 1.27 -14.39 6.10
C LEU A 5 1.15 -15.33 7.30
N ASP A 6 2.15 -16.18 7.47
CA ASP A 6 2.18 -17.18 8.53
C ASP A 6 3.52 -17.12 9.26
N GLY A 7 3.50 -16.59 10.48
CA GLY A 7 4.66 -16.47 11.35
C GLY A 7 5.81 -15.63 10.75
N VAL A 8 5.52 -14.68 9.86
CA VAL A 8 6.56 -13.89 9.16
C VAL A 8 7.39 -13.10 10.14
N GLY A 9 8.69 -13.36 10.16
CA GLY A 9 9.70 -12.61 10.88
C GLY A 9 10.79 -12.09 9.96
N MET A 10 11.38 -10.94 10.29
CA MET A 10 12.47 -10.35 9.51
C MET A 10 13.56 -9.80 10.42
N VAL A 11 14.77 -10.26 10.20
CA VAL A 11 15.98 -9.78 10.87
C VAL A 11 16.95 -9.21 9.84
N TYR A 12 17.40 -8.00 10.07
CA TYR A 12 18.42 -7.35 9.25
C TYR A 12 19.78 -7.45 9.94
N ALA A 13 20.81 -7.77 9.18
CA ALA A 13 22.20 -7.62 9.63
C ALA A 13 22.54 -6.12 9.71
N SER A 14 23.14 -5.70 10.81
CA SER A 14 23.60 -4.32 11.02
C SER A 14 24.99 -4.36 11.65
N SER A 15 25.77 -3.31 11.47
CA SER A 15 27.09 -3.14 12.09
C SER A 15 27.04 -3.14 13.63
N SER A 16 25.89 -2.77 14.20
CA SER A 16 25.63 -2.78 15.65
C SER A 16 24.99 -4.06 16.16
N GLY A 17 24.87 -5.10 15.32
CA GLY A 17 24.20 -6.38 15.61
C GLY A 17 22.90 -6.56 14.84
N PRO A 18 22.27 -7.75 14.95
CA PRO A 18 21.03 -8.06 14.25
C PRO A 18 19.88 -7.17 14.74
N VAL A 19 19.10 -6.64 13.79
CA VAL A 19 17.92 -5.80 14.06
C VAL A 19 16.68 -6.56 13.64
N GLU A 20 15.89 -6.99 14.61
CA GLU A 20 14.59 -7.61 14.36
C GLU A 20 13.55 -6.55 13.99
N ALA A 21 13.11 -6.59 12.74
CA ALA A 21 12.13 -5.64 12.21
C ALA A 21 10.69 -6.15 12.34
N LEU A 22 10.48 -7.45 12.12
CA LEU A 22 9.18 -8.13 12.21
C LEU A 22 9.31 -9.39 13.05
N ASP A 23 8.28 -9.68 13.84
CA ASP A 23 8.24 -10.89 14.66
C ASP A 23 6.84 -11.53 14.66
N GLY A 24 6.73 -12.70 14.04
CA GLY A 24 5.54 -13.54 14.06
C GLY A 24 4.30 -12.92 13.45
N ILE A 25 4.43 -12.18 12.33
CA ILE A 25 3.29 -11.58 11.64
C ILE A 25 2.45 -12.67 10.98
N SER A 26 1.19 -12.78 11.41
CA SER A 26 0.21 -13.74 10.86
C SER A 26 -1.12 -13.04 10.62
N PHE A 27 -1.51 -12.88 9.36
CA PHE A 27 -2.85 -12.50 8.91
C PHE A 27 -3.00 -12.77 7.43
N GLY A 28 -4.26 -12.77 6.94
CA GLY A 28 -4.55 -12.93 5.52
C GLY A 28 -5.31 -11.74 4.96
N VAL A 29 -5.22 -11.56 3.64
CA VAL A 29 -5.99 -10.59 2.86
C VAL A 29 -6.83 -11.35 1.84
N ALA A 30 -8.13 -11.09 1.83
CA ALA A 30 -9.05 -11.71 0.88
C ALA A 30 -8.91 -11.09 -0.52
N ARG A 31 -9.37 -11.81 -1.54
CA ARG A 31 -9.45 -11.26 -2.91
C ARG A 31 -10.41 -10.07 -2.94
N GLY A 32 -10.00 -8.99 -3.57
CA GLY A 32 -10.80 -7.77 -3.68
C GLY A 32 -10.88 -6.93 -2.40
N GLU A 33 -10.16 -7.30 -1.35
CA GLU A 33 -10.13 -6.58 -0.07
C GLU A 33 -9.10 -5.44 -0.11
N LEU A 34 -9.43 -4.31 0.54
CA LEU A 34 -8.50 -3.24 0.84
C LEU A 34 -8.16 -3.26 2.33
N VAL A 35 -6.92 -3.64 2.64
CA VAL A 35 -6.40 -3.68 4.02
C VAL A 35 -5.42 -2.54 4.24
N ALA A 36 -5.65 -1.75 5.28
CA ALA A 36 -4.69 -0.73 5.73
C ALA A 36 -3.78 -1.27 6.84
N LEU A 37 -2.49 -0.97 6.75
CA LEU A 37 -1.50 -1.21 7.80
C LEU A 37 -1.16 0.10 8.48
N VAL A 38 -1.41 0.21 9.78
CA VAL A 38 -1.06 1.38 10.58
C VAL A 38 -0.13 1.00 11.73
N GLY A 39 0.73 1.91 12.15
CA GLY A 39 1.68 1.67 13.23
C GLY A 39 2.74 2.76 13.29
N PRO A 40 3.52 2.86 14.38
CA PRO A 40 4.54 3.88 14.54
C PRO A 40 5.63 3.79 13.45
N SER A 41 6.36 4.87 13.25
CA SER A 41 7.49 4.88 12.32
C SER A 41 8.53 3.83 12.71
N GLY A 42 9.07 3.11 11.72
CA GLY A 42 10.07 2.07 11.95
C GLY A 42 9.55 0.74 12.52
N CYS A 43 8.23 0.54 12.64
CA CYS A 43 7.65 -0.73 13.13
C CYS A 43 7.67 -1.88 12.09
N GLY A 44 8.14 -1.65 10.87
CA GLY A 44 8.30 -2.71 9.88
C GLY A 44 7.24 -2.78 8.78
N LYS A 45 6.30 -1.82 8.66
CA LYS A 45 5.24 -1.82 7.62
C LYS A 45 5.80 -1.95 6.20
N SER A 46 6.75 -1.09 5.85
CA SER A 46 7.44 -1.15 4.54
C SER A 46 8.24 -2.45 4.34
N THR A 47 8.78 -3.01 5.43
CA THR A 47 9.45 -4.32 5.39
C THR A 47 8.45 -5.40 5.04
N LEU A 48 7.27 -5.39 5.67
CA LEU A 48 6.20 -6.36 5.39
C LEU A 48 5.73 -6.28 3.94
N LEU A 49 5.52 -5.06 3.40
CA LEU A 49 5.18 -4.88 1.98
C LEU A 49 6.25 -5.46 1.05
N ARG A 50 7.55 -5.28 1.37
CA ARG A 50 8.65 -5.85 0.57
C ARG A 50 8.67 -7.36 0.62
N VAL A 51 8.27 -7.98 1.73
CA VAL A 51 8.12 -9.45 1.83
C VAL A 51 6.98 -9.91 0.92
N VAL A 52 5.80 -9.29 1.01
CA VAL A 52 4.65 -9.63 0.15
C VAL A 52 4.94 -9.40 -1.33
N ALA A 53 5.72 -8.36 -1.66
CA ALA A 53 6.13 -8.08 -3.04
C ALA A 53 7.19 -9.05 -3.60
N GLY A 54 7.77 -9.92 -2.77
CA GLY A 54 8.88 -10.80 -3.16
C GLY A 54 10.21 -10.08 -3.37
N LEU A 55 10.32 -8.83 -2.90
CA LEU A 55 11.55 -8.05 -2.96
C LEU A 55 12.55 -8.47 -1.87
N ARG A 56 12.06 -9.13 -0.83
CA ARG A 56 12.87 -9.61 0.30
C ARG A 56 12.25 -10.89 0.87
N PRO A 57 12.97 -12.01 0.90
CA PRO A 57 12.48 -13.21 1.56
C PRO A 57 12.41 -12.96 3.08
N PRO A 58 11.41 -13.51 3.78
CA PRO A 58 11.35 -13.44 5.24
C PRO A 58 12.51 -14.24 5.87
N SER A 59 12.92 -13.86 7.07
CA SER A 59 13.94 -14.62 7.84
C SER A 59 13.34 -15.85 8.51
N ARG A 60 12.04 -15.83 8.78
CA ARG A 60 11.22 -16.93 9.34
C ARG A 60 9.78 -16.82 8.86
N GLY A 61 9.06 -17.94 8.92
CA GLY A 61 7.67 -18.01 8.47
C GLY A 61 7.55 -17.95 6.95
N HIS A 62 6.32 -17.82 6.49
CA HIS A 62 5.99 -17.92 5.06
C HIS A 62 5.07 -16.78 4.64
N ALA A 63 5.29 -16.27 3.42
CA ALA A 63 4.37 -15.38 2.72
C ALA A 63 3.89 -16.08 1.44
N ARG A 64 2.58 -16.16 1.22
CA ARG A 64 2.00 -16.76 0.03
C ARG A 64 1.07 -15.78 -0.67
N VAL A 65 1.07 -15.85 -1.99
CA VAL A 65 0.14 -15.12 -2.85
C VAL A 65 -0.52 -16.15 -3.79
N ASP A 66 -1.84 -16.20 -3.75
CA ASP A 66 -2.66 -17.19 -4.49
C ASP A 66 -2.17 -18.63 -4.28
N GLY A 67 -1.91 -18.99 -3.01
CA GLY A 67 -1.38 -20.29 -2.59
C GLY A 67 0.10 -20.55 -2.90
N THR A 68 0.75 -19.68 -3.68
CA THR A 68 2.16 -19.84 -4.09
C THR A 68 3.07 -19.06 -3.13
N GLU A 69 4.15 -19.71 -2.68
CA GLU A 69 5.13 -19.06 -1.80
C GLU A 69 5.89 -17.95 -2.53
N VAL A 70 6.02 -16.80 -1.87
CA VAL A 70 6.63 -15.60 -2.43
C VAL A 70 8.15 -15.65 -2.20
N THR A 71 8.90 -16.08 -3.21
CA THR A 71 10.37 -16.16 -3.19
C THR A 71 11.04 -15.14 -4.10
N ARG A 72 10.28 -14.50 -4.98
CA ARG A 72 10.73 -13.50 -5.97
C ARG A 72 9.60 -12.53 -6.30
N PRO A 73 9.92 -11.38 -6.94
CA PRO A 73 8.89 -10.44 -7.40
C PRO A 73 7.85 -11.09 -8.30
N LEU A 74 6.58 -10.79 -8.04
CA LEU A 74 5.44 -11.35 -8.75
C LEU A 74 4.91 -10.36 -9.79
N PRO A 75 4.73 -10.77 -11.06
CA PRO A 75 4.15 -9.90 -12.10
C PRO A 75 2.72 -9.41 -11.79
N ALA A 76 1.98 -10.14 -10.94
CA ALA A 76 0.63 -9.81 -10.50
C ALA A 76 0.59 -8.67 -9.47
N VAL A 77 1.75 -8.17 -9.01
CA VAL A 77 1.87 -7.17 -7.96
C VAL A 77 2.36 -5.84 -8.53
N GLY A 78 1.54 -4.80 -8.43
CA GLY A 78 1.96 -3.41 -8.58
C GLY A 78 2.40 -2.83 -7.25
N MET A 79 3.51 -2.09 -7.23
CA MET A 79 4.01 -1.48 -5.99
C MET A 79 4.22 0.02 -6.15
N VAL A 80 3.68 0.79 -5.21
CA VAL A 80 3.93 2.22 -5.01
C VAL A 80 4.81 2.37 -3.80
N PHE A 81 6.00 2.93 -3.99
CA PHE A 81 6.96 3.18 -2.91
C PHE A 81 6.70 4.52 -2.24
N GLN A 82 7.16 4.68 -1.00
CA GLN A 82 7.12 5.92 -0.25
C GLN A 82 7.81 7.08 -1.00
N ALA A 83 8.98 6.82 -1.59
CA ALA A 83 9.60 7.73 -2.55
C ALA A 83 9.12 7.40 -3.97
N PRO A 84 8.84 8.38 -4.85
CA PRO A 84 8.30 8.12 -6.20
C PRO A 84 9.20 7.26 -7.09
N VAL A 85 10.52 7.27 -6.86
CA VAL A 85 11.56 6.49 -7.57
C VAL A 85 11.40 6.59 -9.11
N LEU A 86 11.13 7.81 -9.62
CA LEU A 86 11.08 8.05 -11.06
C LEU A 86 12.49 8.14 -11.64
N LEU A 87 12.66 7.62 -12.86
CA LEU A 87 13.91 7.73 -13.61
C LEU A 87 14.10 9.17 -14.08
N ARG A 88 15.08 9.87 -13.52
CA ARG A 88 15.29 11.32 -13.71
C ARG A 88 15.57 11.72 -15.16
N TRP A 89 16.09 10.80 -15.97
CA TRP A 89 16.45 10.98 -17.38
C TRP A 89 15.34 10.59 -18.36
N ARG A 90 14.20 10.09 -17.85
CA ARG A 90 13.00 9.77 -18.66
C ARG A 90 11.92 10.80 -18.43
N ARG A 91 11.16 11.11 -19.50
CA ARG A 91 9.94 11.92 -19.40
C ARG A 91 8.88 11.19 -18.57
N LEU A 92 7.85 11.91 -18.14
CA LEU A 92 6.82 11.37 -17.28
C LEU A 92 6.10 10.18 -17.92
N LEU A 93 5.67 10.33 -19.20
CA LEU A 93 5.06 9.25 -19.95
C LEU A 93 5.95 8.01 -20.05
N ASP A 94 7.26 8.20 -20.27
CA ASP A 94 8.22 7.09 -20.32
C ASP A 94 8.46 6.43 -18.97
N ASN A 95 8.31 7.17 -17.87
CA ASN A 95 8.32 6.62 -16.52
C ASN A 95 7.08 5.75 -16.27
N VAL A 96 5.91 6.20 -16.72
CA VAL A 96 4.66 5.41 -16.60
C VAL A 96 4.73 4.13 -17.43
N LEU A 97 5.33 4.19 -18.63
CA LEU A 97 5.49 3.04 -19.53
C LEU A 97 6.65 2.11 -19.14
N LEU A 98 7.46 2.44 -18.15
CA LEU A 98 8.61 1.62 -17.74
C LEU A 98 8.27 0.14 -17.46
N PRO A 99 7.17 -0.21 -16.75
CA PRO A 99 6.81 -1.62 -16.54
C PRO A 99 6.48 -2.35 -17.84
N VAL A 100 5.96 -1.65 -18.85
CA VAL A 100 5.67 -2.22 -20.19
C VAL A 100 6.97 -2.62 -20.87
N ASP A 101 8.01 -1.74 -20.81
CA ASP A 101 9.35 -2.03 -21.33
C ASP A 101 9.98 -3.26 -20.65
N LEU A 102 9.92 -3.27 -19.30
CA LEU A 102 10.49 -4.36 -18.51
C LEU A 102 9.79 -5.70 -18.74
N ALA A 103 8.49 -5.67 -19.06
CA ALA A 103 7.72 -6.85 -19.44
C ALA A 103 7.86 -7.23 -20.92
N SER A 104 8.73 -6.56 -21.68
CA SER A 104 8.95 -6.75 -23.13
C SER A 104 7.65 -6.68 -23.95
N ARG A 105 6.71 -5.80 -23.55
CA ARG A 105 5.45 -5.55 -24.24
C ARG A 105 5.58 -4.35 -25.16
N ARG A 106 4.69 -4.26 -26.18
CA ARG A 106 4.70 -3.15 -27.14
C ARG A 106 4.13 -1.88 -26.47
N ARG A 107 4.89 -0.79 -26.49
CA ARG A 107 4.50 0.50 -25.90
C ARG A 107 3.24 1.10 -26.52
N GLU A 108 3.06 0.88 -27.82
CA GLU A 108 1.93 1.40 -28.60
C GLU A 108 0.60 0.95 -28.02
N ASP A 109 0.52 -0.32 -27.56
CA ASP A 109 -0.67 -0.92 -26.99
C ASP A 109 -1.06 -0.30 -25.61
N TYR A 110 -0.10 0.32 -24.94
CA TYR A 110 -0.29 0.90 -23.59
C TYR A 110 -0.27 2.44 -23.57
N ARG A 111 0.10 3.09 -24.69
CA ARG A 111 0.25 4.55 -24.74
C ARG A 111 -1.06 5.28 -24.41
N ALA A 112 -2.18 4.86 -24.98
CA ALA A 112 -3.49 5.46 -24.71
C ALA A 112 -3.86 5.35 -23.22
N ARG A 113 -3.66 4.17 -22.64
CA ARG A 113 -3.89 3.92 -21.21
C ARG A 113 -2.97 4.77 -20.33
N ALA A 114 -1.69 4.91 -20.67
CA ALA A 114 -0.75 5.74 -19.91
C ALA A 114 -1.18 7.21 -19.89
N LEU A 115 -1.61 7.76 -21.04
CA LEU A 115 -2.11 9.12 -21.13
C LEU A 115 -3.43 9.30 -20.36
N GLU A 116 -4.31 8.31 -20.38
CA GLU A 116 -5.54 8.33 -19.59
C GLU A 116 -5.25 8.33 -18.08
N LEU A 117 -4.37 7.47 -17.59
CA LEU A 117 -3.94 7.45 -16.19
C LEU A 117 -3.34 8.80 -15.76
N LEU A 118 -2.48 9.38 -16.59
CA LEU A 118 -1.93 10.71 -16.33
C LEU A 118 -3.03 11.78 -16.29
N ARG A 119 -4.00 11.75 -17.21
CA ARG A 119 -5.11 12.70 -17.22
C ARG A 119 -5.99 12.58 -15.96
N THR A 120 -6.36 11.36 -15.59
CA THR A 120 -7.19 11.07 -14.41
C THR A 120 -6.53 11.56 -13.11
N THR A 121 -5.20 11.49 -13.04
CA THR A 121 -4.43 12.00 -11.90
C THR A 121 -4.02 13.47 -12.01
N GLY A 122 -4.57 14.23 -12.96
CA GLY A 122 -4.26 15.65 -13.17
C GLY A 122 -2.85 15.92 -13.71
N LEU A 123 -2.25 14.94 -14.40
CA LEU A 123 -0.89 15.02 -14.95
C LEU A 123 -0.85 15.01 -16.48
N GLY A 124 -2.00 15.11 -17.15
CA GLY A 124 -2.09 15.00 -18.62
C GLY A 124 -1.19 15.95 -19.38
N GLU A 125 -1.12 17.23 -18.97
CA GLU A 125 -0.29 18.27 -19.61
C GLU A 125 1.21 18.14 -19.29
N PHE A 126 1.57 17.26 -18.34
CA PHE A 126 2.94 17.04 -17.89
C PHE A 126 3.57 15.78 -18.48
N ALA A 127 2.91 15.10 -19.43
CA ALA A 127 3.38 13.84 -20.01
C ALA A 127 4.81 13.91 -20.58
N ASP A 128 5.18 15.06 -21.15
CA ASP A 128 6.49 15.31 -21.76
C ASP A 128 7.52 15.94 -20.81
N LYS A 129 7.15 16.24 -19.56
CA LYS A 129 8.03 16.82 -18.55
C LYS A 129 8.94 15.78 -17.90
N TYR A 130 10.09 16.23 -17.43
CA TYR A 130 11.00 15.41 -16.63
C TYR A 130 10.63 15.47 -15.14
N PRO A 131 10.98 14.46 -14.33
CA PRO A 131 10.69 14.47 -12.89
C PRO A 131 11.15 15.71 -12.14
N ARG A 132 12.27 16.32 -12.52
CA ARG A 132 12.79 17.55 -11.91
C ARG A 132 11.90 18.79 -12.12
N GLU A 133 10.99 18.75 -13.08
CA GLU A 133 10.05 19.83 -13.40
C GLU A 133 8.71 19.67 -12.64
N LEU A 134 8.57 18.61 -11.83
CA LEU A 134 7.35 18.22 -11.13
C LEU A 134 7.50 18.40 -9.63
N SER A 135 6.43 18.80 -8.95
CA SER A 135 6.37 18.78 -7.49
C SER A 135 6.46 17.34 -6.94
N GLY A 136 6.80 17.18 -5.65
CA GLY A 136 6.84 15.86 -5.02
C GLY A 136 5.51 15.11 -5.10
N GLY A 137 4.38 15.81 -4.92
CA GLY A 137 3.05 15.24 -5.06
C GLY A 137 2.73 14.80 -6.50
N MET A 138 3.15 15.57 -7.51
CA MET A 138 3.02 15.18 -8.91
C MET A 138 3.84 13.92 -9.23
N GLN A 139 5.07 13.85 -8.72
CA GLN A 139 5.91 12.66 -8.88
C GLN A 139 5.27 11.43 -8.21
N GLN A 140 4.64 11.61 -7.05
CA GLN A 140 3.96 10.52 -6.34
C GLN A 140 2.74 10.01 -7.13
N ARG A 141 1.92 10.92 -7.67
CA ARG A 141 0.80 10.56 -8.57
C ARG A 141 1.29 9.82 -9.83
N ALA A 142 2.42 10.24 -10.40
CA ALA A 142 3.02 9.54 -11.53
C ALA A 142 3.50 8.13 -11.17
N SER A 143 4.03 7.93 -9.96
CA SER A 143 4.41 6.60 -9.48
C SER A 143 3.20 5.66 -9.33
N LEU A 144 2.04 6.20 -8.95
CA LEU A 144 0.78 5.47 -8.95
C LEU A 144 0.37 5.06 -10.37
N CYS A 145 0.41 6.00 -11.35
CA CYS A 145 0.13 5.67 -12.75
C CYS A 145 1.04 4.55 -13.27
N ARG A 146 2.34 4.60 -12.93
CA ARG A 146 3.31 3.55 -13.28
C ARG A 146 2.95 2.20 -12.67
N ALA A 147 2.50 2.16 -11.41
CA ALA A 147 2.09 0.90 -10.78
C ALA A 147 0.82 0.31 -11.42
N LEU A 148 -0.04 1.14 -12.00
CA LEU A 148 -1.33 0.76 -12.58
C LEU A 148 -1.28 0.41 -14.07
N ILE A 149 -0.18 0.71 -14.78
CA ILE A 149 -0.15 0.61 -16.25
C ILE A 149 -0.41 -0.81 -16.77
N LEU A 150 0.09 -1.83 -16.07
CA LEU A 150 -0.12 -3.24 -16.42
C LEU A 150 -1.38 -3.85 -15.82
N ASP A 151 -2.22 -3.06 -15.13
CA ASP A 151 -3.45 -3.47 -14.47
C ASP A 151 -3.29 -4.63 -13.48
N PRO A 152 -2.36 -4.57 -12.54
CA PRO A 152 -2.12 -5.67 -11.63
C PRO A 152 -3.34 -5.91 -10.73
N PRO A 153 -3.68 -7.18 -10.43
CA PRO A 153 -4.76 -7.53 -9.51
C PRO A 153 -4.43 -7.22 -8.04
N ILE A 154 -3.15 -7.07 -7.69
CA ILE A 154 -2.69 -6.74 -6.35
C ILE A 154 -1.92 -5.44 -6.38
N LEU A 155 -2.25 -4.52 -5.47
CA LEU A 155 -1.54 -3.25 -5.28
C LEU A 155 -0.99 -3.18 -3.85
N LEU A 156 0.31 -2.96 -3.74
CA LEU A 156 1.00 -2.70 -2.48
C LEU A 156 1.42 -1.24 -2.45
N MET A 157 1.00 -0.49 -1.45
CA MET A 157 1.22 0.96 -1.40
C MET A 157 1.87 1.35 -0.07
N ASP A 158 3.07 1.92 -0.15
CA ASP A 158 3.84 2.36 1.01
C ASP A 158 3.75 3.87 1.14
N GLU A 159 2.88 4.37 2.02
CA GLU A 159 2.60 5.80 2.28
C GLU A 159 2.42 6.64 1.00
N PRO A 160 1.55 6.21 0.05
CA PRO A 160 1.50 6.78 -1.30
C PRO A 160 1.09 8.26 -1.33
N PHE A 161 0.44 8.74 -0.27
CA PHE A 161 -0.11 10.11 -0.21
C PHE A 161 0.54 10.96 0.89
N GLY A 162 1.61 10.48 1.53
CA GLY A 162 2.27 11.17 2.64
C GLY A 162 2.82 12.55 2.30
N ALA A 163 3.24 12.76 1.04
CA ALA A 163 3.79 14.04 0.55
C ALA A 163 2.75 15.01 -0.01
N LEU A 164 1.44 14.65 0.01
CA LEU A 164 0.36 15.48 -0.51
C LEU A 164 -0.22 16.40 0.57
N ASP A 165 -0.66 17.59 0.16
CA ASP A 165 -1.52 18.44 0.98
C ASP A 165 -2.88 17.76 1.24
N ALA A 166 -3.65 18.29 2.21
CA ALA A 166 -4.88 17.65 2.67
C ALA A 166 -5.94 17.53 1.56
N MET A 167 -6.14 18.57 0.74
CA MET A 167 -7.16 18.55 -0.31
C MET A 167 -6.79 17.56 -1.41
N THR A 168 -5.57 17.63 -1.92
CA THR A 168 -5.05 16.70 -2.94
C THR A 168 -5.06 15.26 -2.43
N ARG A 169 -4.76 15.04 -1.14
CA ARG A 169 -4.84 13.71 -0.51
C ARG A 169 -6.25 13.16 -0.52
N ASP A 170 -7.26 13.97 -0.21
CA ASP A 170 -8.65 13.56 -0.23
C ASP A 170 -9.14 13.21 -1.64
N GLU A 171 -8.75 13.99 -2.64
CA GLU A 171 -9.01 13.66 -4.05
C GLU A 171 -8.36 12.33 -4.44
N MET A 172 -7.11 12.10 -4.05
CA MET A 172 -6.39 10.85 -4.34
C MET A 172 -6.95 9.65 -3.59
N ASN A 173 -7.48 9.82 -2.40
CA ASN A 173 -8.20 8.77 -1.68
C ASN A 173 -9.46 8.33 -2.45
N LEU A 174 -10.25 9.27 -2.96
CA LEU A 174 -11.41 8.95 -3.80
C LEU A 174 -11.00 8.29 -5.13
N GLU A 175 -9.92 8.75 -5.74
CA GLU A 175 -9.40 8.14 -6.96
C GLU A 175 -8.90 6.71 -6.72
N LEU A 176 -8.23 6.46 -5.59
CA LEU A 176 -7.82 5.11 -5.22
C LEU A 176 -9.03 4.18 -5.07
N LEU A 177 -10.12 4.64 -4.46
CA LEU A 177 -11.36 3.86 -4.34
C LEU A 177 -11.96 3.52 -5.72
N ARG A 178 -11.91 4.44 -6.69
CA ARG A 178 -12.32 4.16 -8.08
C ARG A 178 -11.42 3.11 -8.74
N VAL A 179 -10.10 3.28 -8.63
CA VAL A 179 -9.10 2.35 -9.19
C VAL A 179 -9.20 0.97 -8.54
N TRP A 180 -9.47 0.92 -7.25
CA TRP A 180 -9.72 -0.33 -6.53
C TRP A 180 -10.94 -1.06 -7.07
N GLY A 181 -11.92 -0.33 -7.59
CA GLY A 181 -13.13 -0.88 -8.18
C GLY A 181 -14.32 -0.90 -7.22
N GLU A 182 -14.42 0.09 -6.32
CA GLU A 182 -15.51 0.19 -5.35
C GLU A 182 -16.90 0.10 -5.99
N THR A 183 -17.07 0.65 -7.20
CA THR A 183 -18.32 0.63 -7.97
C THR A 183 -18.36 -0.46 -9.04
N ALA A 184 -17.32 -1.30 -9.15
CA ALA A 184 -17.19 -2.27 -10.26
C ALA A 184 -18.01 -3.57 -10.07
N GLY A 185 -18.88 -3.64 -9.08
CA GLY A 185 -19.71 -4.82 -8.81
C GLY A 185 -19.15 -5.75 -7.72
N PRO A 186 -19.22 -7.09 -7.88
CA PRO A 186 -18.80 -8.05 -6.86
C PRO A 186 -17.35 -7.86 -6.40
N ALA A 187 -17.08 -8.20 -5.14
CA ALA A 187 -15.75 -8.04 -4.52
C ALA A 187 -14.63 -8.73 -5.30
N GLU A 188 -14.93 -9.85 -5.96
CA GLU A 188 -13.99 -10.65 -6.74
C GLU A 188 -13.43 -9.91 -7.96
N ARG A 189 -14.11 -8.87 -8.44
CA ARG A 189 -13.67 -8.02 -9.56
C ARG A 189 -12.81 -6.85 -9.12
N ARG A 190 -12.76 -6.58 -7.82
CA ARG A 190 -11.94 -5.49 -7.26
C ARG A 190 -10.47 -5.91 -7.20
N LYS A 191 -9.59 -4.93 -7.24
CA LYS A 191 -8.17 -5.17 -6.93
C LYS A 191 -8.01 -5.51 -5.44
N THR A 192 -7.01 -6.29 -5.10
CA THR A 192 -6.63 -6.49 -3.70
C THR A 192 -5.57 -5.45 -3.35
N VAL A 193 -5.76 -4.71 -2.27
CA VAL A 193 -4.88 -3.61 -1.90
C VAL A 193 -4.36 -3.77 -0.48
N VAL A 194 -3.05 -3.67 -0.31
CA VAL A 194 -2.42 -3.48 1.01
C VAL A 194 -1.83 -2.07 1.03
N PHE A 195 -2.37 -1.24 1.91
CA PHE A 195 -2.12 0.19 1.99
C PHE A 195 -1.46 0.56 3.31
N VAL A 196 -0.23 1.01 3.27
CA VAL A 196 0.48 1.51 4.46
C VAL A 196 0.25 3.01 4.59
N THR A 197 -0.16 3.44 5.77
CA THR A 197 -0.27 4.85 6.11
C THR A 197 0.02 5.09 7.60
N HIS A 198 0.39 6.31 7.94
CA HIS A 198 0.45 6.79 9.33
C HIS A 198 -0.82 7.59 9.72
N SER A 199 -1.73 7.82 8.77
CA SER A 199 -2.98 8.54 8.98
C SER A 199 -4.13 7.58 9.33
N ILE A 200 -4.56 7.56 10.58
CA ILE A 200 -5.71 6.76 11.02
C ILE A 200 -6.98 7.13 10.24
N PRO A 201 -7.32 8.44 10.03
CA PRO A 201 -8.48 8.81 9.25
C PRO A 201 -8.43 8.27 7.80
N GLU A 202 -7.26 8.22 7.19
CA GLU A 202 -7.09 7.67 5.85
C GLU A 202 -7.31 6.15 5.85
N ALA A 203 -6.73 5.42 6.81
CA ALA A 203 -6.92 3.99 6.97
C ALA A 203 -8.41 3.63 7.14
N VAL A 204 -9.12 4.32 8.03
CA VAL A 204 -10.56 4.10 8.28
C VAL A 204 -11.40 4.47 7.06
N PHE A 205 -11.03 5.54 6.33
CA PHE A 205 -11.77 5.97 5.15
C PHE A 205 -11.64 4.97 3.99
N LEU A 206 -10.45 4.40 3.77
CA LEU A 206 -10.17 3.55 2.61
C LEU A 206 -10.46 2.07 2.86
N ALA A 207 -10.03 1.54 4.00
CA ALA A 207 -9.91 0.10 4.18
C ALA A 207 -11.22 -0.62 4.52
N ASP A 208 -11.28 -1.92 4.21
CA ASP A 208 -12.28 -2.84 4.75
C ASP A 208 -11.82 -3.34 6.13
N ARG A 209 -10.50 -3.50 6.32
CA ARG A 209 -9.88 -3.81 7.61
C ARG A 209 -8.64 -2.97 7.85
N VAL A 210 -8.40 -2.63 9.12
CA VAL A 210 -7.19 -1.95 9.57
C VAL A 210 -6.39 -2.89 10.48
N VAL A 211 -5.17 -3.19 10.08
CA VAL A 211 -4.21 -3.96 10.87
C VAL A 211 -3.30 -3.00 11.61
N VAL A 212 -3.35 -3.02 12.92
CA VAL A 212 -2.52 -2.19 13.80
C VAL A 212 -1.26 -2.96 14.18
N MET A 213 -0.09 -2.35 13.97
CA MET A 213 1.20 -2.94 14.30
C MET A 213 1.81 -2.30 15.54
N THR A 214 2.47 -3.13 16.37
CA THR A 214 3.25 -2.67 17.54
C THR A 214 4.53 -1.95 17.11
N PRO A 215 5.17 -1.17 18.02
CA PRO A 215 6.56 -0.75 17.84
C PRO A 215 7.49 -1.95 17.59
N ARG A 216 8.68 -1.67 17.06
CA ARG A 216 9.68 -2.70 16.72
C ARG A 216 10.12 -3.56 17.92
N PRO A 217 10.21 -4.91 17.74
CA PRO A 217 9.86 -5.66 16.53
C PRO A 217 8.36 -5.61 16.25
N GLY A 218 8.00 -5.29 14.98
CA GLY A 218 6.61 -5.17 14.59
C GLY A 218 5.88 -6.50 14.70
N ARG A 219 4.76 -6.49 15.42
CA ARG A 219 3.78 -7.58 15.56
C ARG A 219 2.40 -7.04 15.22
N VAL A 220 1.45 -7.89 14.91
CA VAL A 220 0.04 -7.51 14.84
C VAL A 220 -0.47 -7.29 16.25
N ALA A 221 -0.83 -6.04 16.58
CA ALA A 221 -1.45 -5.71 17.87
C ALA A 221 -2.93 -6.07 17.85
N ARG A 222 -3.64 -5.62 16.82
CA ARG A 222 -5.09 -5.86 16.63
C ARG A 222 -5.47 -5.66 15.18
N VAL A 223 -6.53 -6.34 14.75
CA VAL A 223 -7.18 -6.15 13.45
C VAL A 223 -8.58 -5.60 13.71
N PHE A 224 -8.96 -4.56 12.99
CA PHE A 224 -10.26 -3.91 13.08
C PHE A 224 -10.99 -4.05 11.76
N ASP A 225 -12.24 -4.51 11.79
CA ASP A 225 -13.14 -4.40 10.66
C ASP A 225 -13.68 -2.97 10.58
N VAL A 226 -13.84 -2.44 9.37
CA VAL A 226 -14.37 -1.08 9.17
C VAL A 226 -15.83 -1.17 8.76
N PRO A 227 -16.78 -0.88 9.68
CA PRO A 227 -18.21 -1.11 9.46
C PRO A 227 -18.87 0.02 8.65
N LEU A 228 -18.12 0.76 7.85
CA LEU A 228 -18.65 1.83 7.03
C LEU A 228 -19.20 1.26 5.71
N PRO A 229 -20.37 1.73 5.24
CA PRO A 229 -20.95 1.25 3.97
C PRO A 229 -20.11 1.65 2.76
N ARG A 230 -20.33 0.95 1.65
CA ARG A 230 -19.78 1.25 0.33
C ARG A 230 -20.91 1.64 -0.65
N PRO A 231 -20.72 2.48 -1.66
CA PRO A 231 -19.49 3.23 -1.96
C PRO A 231 -19.23 4.34 -0.94
N ARG A 232 -17.95 4.62 -0.66
CA ARG A 232 -17.55 5.63 0.32
C ARG A 232 -17.50 7.02 -0.31
N THR A 233 -17.98 8.00 0.45
CA THR A 233 -17.93 9.42 0.10
C THR A 233 -17.35 10.19 1.28
N MET A 234 -16.94 11.43 1.05
CA MET A 234 -16.39 12.29 2.13
C MET A 234 -17.38 12.49 3.28
N ALA A 235 -18.71 12.38 3.04
CA ALA A 235 -19.72 12.46 4.09
C ALA A 235 -19.58 11.38 5.17
N HIS A 236 -19.02 10.19 4.84
CA HIS A 236 -18.79 9.12 5.82
C HIS A 236 -17.79 9.50 6.91
N ARG A 237 -16.97 10.54 6.72
CA ARG A 237 -16.10 11.07 7.79
C ARG A 237 -16.87 11.72 8.93
N ALA A 238 -18.11 12.13 8.69
CA ALA A 238 -19.00 12.66 9.72
C ALA A 238 -19.80 11.56 10.45
N ASP A 239 -19.72 10.31 10.03
CA ASP A 239 -20.39 9.19 10.68
C ASP A 239 -19.80 8.97 12.08
N PRO A 240 -20.61 8.85 13.14
CA PRO A 240 -20.13 8.55 14.49
C PRO A 240 -19.32 7.25 14.57
N ALA A 241 -19.59 6.25 13.72
CA ALA A 241 -18.81 5.01 13.67
C ALA A 241 -17.37 5.26 13.19
N PHE A 242 -17.16 6.21 12.26
CA PHE A 242 -15.85 6.62 11.83
C PHE A 242 -15.00 7.17 12.99
N GLY A 243 -15.55 8.10 13.74
CA GLY A 243 -14.87 8.72 14.89
C GLY A 243 -14.56 7.72 16.00
N ARG A 244 -15.51 6.84 16.34
CA ARG A 244 -15.30 5.79 17.35
C ARG A 244 -14.17 4.83 16.94
N LEU A 245 -14.20 4.33 15.71
CA LEU A 245 -13.17 3.41 15.21
C LEU A 245 -11.79 4.08 15.15
N ALA A 246 -11.72 5.33 14.70
CA ALA A 246 -10.46 6.08 14.69
C ALA A 246 -9.88 6.25 16.09
N LEU A 247 -10.72 6.48 17.11
CA LEU A 247 -10.29 6.58 18.51
C LEU A 247 -9.78 5.23 19.03
N GLU A 248 -10.50 4.12 18.79
CA GLU A 248 -10.06 2.78 19.21
C GLU A 248 -8.71 2.40 18.60
N ILE A 249 -8.50 2.71 17.32
CA ILE A 249 -7.21 2.49 16.64
C ILE A 249 -6.12 3.36 17.30
N TYR A 250 -6.40 4.63 17.57
CA TYR A 250 -5.46 5.54 18.24
C TYR A 250 -5.07 5.03 19.64
N GLU A 251 -6.05 4.58 20.44
CA GLU A 251 -5.80 4.01 21.76
C GLU A 251 -4.94 2.74 21.67
N THR A 252 -5.22 1.86 20.70
CA THR A 252 -4.43 0.65 20.45
C THR A 252 -2.98 0.97 20.10
N LEU A 253 -2.74 2.02 19.29
CA LEU A 253 -1.39 2.46 18.92
C LEU A 253 -0.60 3.04 20.09
N ASN A 254 -1.30 3.67 21.06
CA ASN A 254 -0.69 4.28 22.23
C ASN A 254 -0.67 3.36 23.47
N ALA A 255 -1.32 2.18 23.39
CA ALA A 255 -1.25 1.19 24.45
C ALA A 255 0.21 0.74 24.64
N ARG A 256 0.72 0.79 25.86
CA ARG A 256 2.06 0.22 26.16
C ARG A 256 2.05 -1.26 25.80
N PRO A 257 3.03 -1.75 25.05
CA PRO A 257 3.15 -3.17 24.82
C PRO A 257 3.22 -3.89 26.16
N PRO A 258 2.59 -5.07 26.31
CA PRO A 258 2.79 -5.89 27.51
C PRO A 258 4.28 -6.11 27.68
N GLY A 259 4.79 -5.85 28.88
CA GLY A 259 6.21 -6.02 29.22
C GLY A 259 6.71 -7.41 28.82
N PRO A 260 8.04 -7.61 28.64
CA PRO A 260 8.58 -8.90 28.24
C PRO A 260 8.09 -9.97 29.21
N ARG A 261 7.53 -11.07 28.65
CA ARG A 261 7.19 -12.24 29.49
C ARG A 261 8.46 -12.67 30.19
N ALA A 262 8.42 -12.73 31.53
CA ALA A 262 9.49 -13.28 32.30
C ALA A 262 9.81 -14.71 31.78
N PRO A 263 11.10 -15.07 31.63
CA PRO A 263 11.45 -16.44 31.26
C PRO A 263 10.90 -17.38 32.31
N SER A 264 10.11 -18.36 31.86
CA SER A 264 9.63 -19.51 32.67
C SER A 264 10.73 -20.52 32.85
#